data_f162bafaf3e44bc48ff6b695109c3efe
#
_entry.id   f162bafaf3e44bc48ff6b695109c3efe
#
_cell.length_a   1.000
_cell.length_b   1.000
_cell.length_c   1.000
_cell.angle_alpha   90.00
_cell.angle_beta   90.00
_cell.angle_gamma   90.00
#
_symmetry.space_group_name_H-M   'P 1'
#
loop_
_entity.id
_entity.type
_entity.pdbx_description
1 polymer ?
#
loop_
_entity_poly.entity_id
_entity_poly.type
_entity_poly.pdbx_seq_one_letter_code
_entity_poly.pdbx_strand_id
1 'polypeptide(L)'
;MPPAQFETLLYATTGAVATITLNRPDQLNTIVPPMPDEIEAAVGLAERDPEIKVIVLRGAGRAFSGGYDFGGGFQHWGETMMTEGRWDPGKDFAMVTARETGPHQKFMAIWRATKPVIAQVHGWCVGAGSDYALCADIVIASNDAVIGTPYSRMWGAYLTGMWLYRLSLAKVKWHSLTGRPLTGVQAAEVELINEAVPFERLEARVAEIAAELARIPLSQLRAQKLIVNQAYENMGLASTQMLGGILDGLMRNTPEALDFIKTAATEGVRAAVERRDGPFGDYSQAPPELRPDPSHVITP
;
A
#
# COMPACT_ATOMS: atom_id res chain seq x y z
N MET A 1 29.26 -2.20 -1.75
CA MET A 1 28.73 -1.75 -0.46
C MET A 1 28.20 -2.97 0.28
N PRO A 2 28.29 -3.06 1.62
CA PRO A 2 27.59 -4.11 2.34
C PRO A 2 26.09 -4.00 2.00
N PRO A 3 25.35 -5.12 1.98
CA PRO A 3 23.91 -5.08 1.73
C PRO A 3 23.28 -4.14 2.77
N ALA A 4 22.42 -3.23 2.32
CA ALA A 4 21.67 -2.39 3.23
C ALA A 4 20.85 -3.30 4.15
N GLN A 5 21.09 -3.21 5.44
CA GLN A 5 20.28 -3.93 6.43
C GLN A 5 19.05 -3.09 6.71
N PHE A 6 17.90 -3.60 6.29
CA PHE A 6 16.59 -3.07 6.65
C PHE A 6 15.98 -3.93 7.75
N GLU A 7 15.17 -3.32 8.59
CA GLU A 7 14.47 -4.00 9.69
C GLU A 7 13.18 -4.68 9.18
N THR A 8 12.45 -4.01 8.30
CA THR A 8 11.12 -4.42 7.83
C THR A 8 11.07 -4.88 6.38
N LEU A 9 12.18 -4.78 5.68
CA LEU A 9 12.30 -5.11 4.26
C LEU A 9 13.45 -6.05 3.98
N LEU A 10 13.36 -6.76 2.84
CA LEU A 10 14.50 -7.39 2.17
C LEU A 10 14.73 -6.69 0.83
N TYR A 11 15.99 -6.52 0.47
CA TYR A 11 16.40 -5.96 -0.82
C TYR A 11 17.33 -6.95 -1.52
N ALA A 12 16.96 -7.35 -2.73
CA ALA A 12 17.76 -8.26 -3.55
C ALA A 12 17.81 -7.76 -4.99
N THR A 13 18.85 -8.11 -5.71
CA THR A 13 19.00 -7.82 -7.14
C THR A 13 19.26 -9.10 -7.93
N THR A 14 18.61 -9.21 -9.08
CA THR A 14 18.82 -10.31 -10.03
C THR A 14 18.84 -9.72 -11.44
N GLY A 15 20.01 -9.73 -12.07
CA GLY A 15 20.19 -9.08 -13.37
C GLY A 15 19.79 -7.59 -13.29
N ALA A 16 18.89 -7.15 -14.14
CA ALA A 16 18.43 -5.77 -14.20
C ALA A 16 17.23 -5.45 -13.29
N VAL A 17 16.87 -6.35 -12.38
CA VAL A 17 15.70 -6.22 -11.50
C VAL A 17 16.13 -6.11 -10.05
N ALA A 18 15.65 -5.07 -9.36
CA ALA A 18 15.71 -4.95 -7.91
C ALA A 18 14.37 -5.42 -7.31
N THR A 19 14.40 -6.29 -6.32
CA THR A 19 13.22 -6.76 -5.60
C THR A 19 13.24 -6.22 -4.18
N ILE A 20 12.19 -5.50 -3.81
CA ILE A 20 11.91 -5.01 -2.47
C ILE A 20 10.80 -5.89 -1.90
N THR A 21 11.08 -6.63 -0.84
CA THR A 21 10.12 -7.53 -0.21
C THR A 21 9.76 -6.99 1.17
N LEU A 22 8.49 -6.67 1.42
CA LEU A 22 7.99 -6.36 2.77
C LEU A 22 8.16 -7.62 3.62
N ASN A 23 8.81 -7.52 4.78
CA ASN A 23 9.27 -8.69 5.54
C ASN A 23 8.84 -8.64 7.03
N ARG A 24 7.54 -8.52 7.23
CA ARG A 24 6.86 -8.74 8.52
C ARG A 24 5.73 -9.77 8.35
N PRO A 25 6.04 -11.00 7.85
CA PRO A 25 5.01 -11.96 7.43
C PRO A 25 4.04 -12.36 8.53
N ASP A 26 4.49 -12.48 9.78
CA ASP A 26 3.66 -12.84 10.93
C ASP A 26 2.64 -11.77 11.29
N GLN A 27 2.87 -10.52 10.90
CA GLN A 27 1.98 -9.38 11.08
C GLN A 27 1.33 -8.92 9.77
N LEU A 28 1.21 -9.81 8.76
CA LEU A 28 0.65 -9.49 7.44
C LEU A 28 1.32 -8.25 6.79
N ASN A 29 2.61 -8.07 7.00
CA ASN A 29 3.37 -6.91 6.51
C ASN A 29 2.72 -5.57 6.85
N THR A 30 2.15 -5.45 8.06
CA THR A 30 1.61 -4.19 8.56
C THR A 30 2.71 -3.14 8.72
N ILE A 31 2.33 -1.90 8.44
CA ILE A 31 3.23 -0.77 8.32
C ILE A 31 3.51 -0.20 9.71
N VAL A 32 4.78 -0.16 10.08
CA VAL A 32 5.32 0.46 11.30
C VAL A 32 6.29 1.60 10.93
N PRO A 33 6.67 2.50 11.86
CA PRO A 33 7.48 3.67 11.55
C PRO A 33 8.73 3.46 10.68
N PRO A 34 9.55 2.41 10.86
CA PRO A 34 10.73 2.22 10.00
C PRO A 34 10.39 1.94 8.53
N MET A 35 9.28 1.27 8.25
CA MET A 35 8.97 0.77 6.89
C MET A 35 8.87 1.87 5.82
N PRO A 36 8.23 3.02 6.04
CA PRO A 36 8.18 4.09 5.04
C PRO A 36 9.57 4.62 4.66
N ASP A 37 10.44 4.84 5.65
CA ASP A 37 11.82 5.28 5.45
C ASP A 37 12.64 4.25 4.69
N GLU A 38 12.46 2.99 5.04
CA GLU A 38 13.16 1.88 4.41
C GLU A 38 12.73 1.67 2.96
N ILE A 39 11.44 1.83 2.64
CA ILE A 39 10.94 1.78 1.25
C ILE A 39 11.55 2.92 0.42
N GLU A 40 11.54 4.15 0.94
CA GLU A 40 12.18 5.29 0.25
C GLU A 40 13.68 5.02 0.02
N ALA A 41 14.37 4.51 1.03
CA ALA A 41 15.80 4.18 0.94
C ALA A 41 16.05 3.04 -0.07
N ALA A 42 15.23 1.98 -0.06
CA ALA A 42 15.37 0.85 -0.97
C ALA A 42 15.10 1.25 -2.44
N VAL A 43 14.07 2.06 -2.68
CA VAL A 43 13.82 2.65 -4.00
C VAL A 43 15.01 3.51 -4.42
N GLY A 44 15.55 4.33 -3.50
CA GLY A 44 16.74 5.15 -3.76
C GLY A 44 17.98 4.33 -4.08
N LEU A 45 18.18 3.15 -3.48
CA LEU A 45 19.25 2.23 -3.85
C LEU A 45 19.08 1.74 -5.29
N ALA A 46 17.90 1.25 -5.63
CA ALA A 46 17.59 0.78 -6.99
C ALA A 46 17.76 1.91 -8.04
N GLU A 47 17.36 3.15 -7.72
CA GLU A 47 17.52 4.31 -8.61
C GLU A 47 19.00 4.63 -8.91
N ARG A 48 19.87 4.52 -7.90
CA ARG A 48 21.32 4.83 -8.04
C ARG A 48 22.12 3.73 -8.72
N ASP A 49 21.64 2.50 -8.74
CA ASP A 49 22.33 1.38 -9.36
C ASP A 49 22.12 1.41 -10.89
N PRO A 50 23.19 1.63 -11.70
CA PRO A 50 23.08 1.71 -13.15
C PRO A 50 22.67 0.40 -13.81
N GLU A 51 22.89 -0.74 -13.16
CA GLU A 51 22.54 -2.06 -13.69
C GLU A 51 21.04 -2.35 -13.54
N ILE A 52 20.36 -1.71 -12.58
CA ILE A 52 18.93 -1.91 -12.34
C ILE A 52 18.10 -1.07 -13.33
N LYS A 53 17.12 -1.71 -13.95
CA LYS A 53 16.15 -1.09 -14.85
C LYS A 53 14.71 -1.16 -14.35
N VAL A 54 14.38 -2.16 -13.54
CA VAL A 54 13.03 -2.42 -13.05
C VAL A 54 13.08 -2.69 -11.55
N ILE A 55 12.07 -2.21 -10.84
CA ILE A 55 11.88 -2.47 -9.41
C ILE A 55 10.63 -3.34 -9.25
N VAL A 56 10.71 -4.42 -8.47
CA VAL A 56 9.57 -5.24 -8.05
C VAL A 56 9.33 -5.02 -6.57
N LEU A 57 8.10 -4.69 -6.20
CA LEU A 57 7.65 -4.57 -4.81
C LEU A 57 6.70 -5.72 -4.50
N ARG A 58 6.99 -6.51 -3.45
CA ARG A 58 6.16 -7.66 -3.02
C ARG A 58 6.10 -7.79 -1.51
N GLY A 59 5.23 -8.64 -1.00
CA GLY A 59 5.18 -9.01 0.42
C GLY A 59 5.68 -10.44 0.64
N ALA A 60 6.35 -10.70 1.75
CA ALA A 60 6.63 -12.06 2.22
C ALA A 60 5.42 -12.63 2.98
N GLY A 61 5.34 -13.95 3.07
CA GLY A 61 4.25 -14.64 3.77
C GLY A 61 2.95 -14.64 2.97
N ARG A 62 1.82 -14.51 3.66
CA ARG A 62 0.46 -14.68 3.12
C ARG A 62 -0.26 -13.35 2.77
N ALA A 63 0.47 -12.26 2.67
CA ALA A 63 -0.13 -10.95 2.39
C ALA A 63 0.87 -10.03 1.69
N PHE A 64 0.36 -9.17 0.83
CA PHE A 64 1.13 -8.02 0.40
C PHE A 64 1.30 -7.05 1.59
N SER A 65 0.20 -6.51 2.13
CA SER A 65 0.19 -5.72 3.37
C SER A 65 -1.22 -5.55 3.93
N GLY A 66 -1.36 -5.68 5.25
CA GLY A 66 -2.59 -5.43 6.00
C GLY A 66 -2.87 -3.95 6.30
N GLY A 67 -2.03 -3.02 5.80
CA GLY A 67 -2.13 -1.59 6.11
C GLY A 67 -1.35 -1.20 7.37
N TYR A 68 -1.70 -0.06 7.98
CA TYR A 68 -1.02 0.41 9.19
C TYR A 68 -1.20 -0.56 10.37
N ASP A 69 -0.14 -0.70 11.16
CA ASP A 69 -0.16 -1.50 12.38
C ASP A 69 -0.92 -0.76 13.49
N PHE A 70 -2.03 -1.37 13.94
CA PHE A 70 -2.84 -0.88 15.04
C PHE A 70 -2.58 -1.64 16.36
N GLY A 71 -1.54 -2.49 16.38
CA GLY A 71 -1.14 -3.21 17.58
C GLY A 71 -0.90 -2.24 18.74
N GLY A 72 -1.47 -2.54 19.92
CA GLY A 72 -1.37 -1.65 21.07
C GLY A 72 -2.11 -0.30 20.91
N GLY A 73 -3.04 -0.17 19.97
CA GLY A 73 -3.85 1.04 19.82
C GLY A 73 -3.07 2.26 19.34
N PHE A 74 -2.28 2.14 18.28
CA PHE A 74 -1.43 3.22 17.77
C PHE A 74 -0.16 3.53 18.57
N GLN A 75 0.29 2.66 19.46
CA GLN A 75 1.49 2.94 20.26
C GLN A 75 2.71 3.34 19.41
N HIS A 76 2.86 2.75 18.21
CA HIS A 76 3.97 3.06 17.31
C HIS A 76 3.92 4.48 16.73
N TRP A 77 2.75 5.10 16.66
CA TRP A 77 2.50 6.38 16.02
C TRP A 77 2.10 7.49 17.00
N GLY A 78 1.76 7.12 18.26
CA GLY A 78 1.12 8.02 19.22
C GLY A 78 1.89 9.32 19.45
N GLU A 79 3.20 9.24 19.71
CA GLU A 79 4.02 10.44 20.00
C GLU A 79 4.15 11.38 18.80
N THR A 80 4.03 10.87 17.58
CA THR A 80 4.08 11.68 16.37
C THR A 80 2.81 12.48 16.12
N MET A 81 1.70 12.09 16.77
CA MET A 81 0.39 12.70 16.61
C MET A 81 -0.16 13.33 17.89
N MET A 82 0.52 13.15 19.03
CA MET A 82 0.00 13.54 20.34
C MET A 82 0.93 14.52 21.05
N THR A 83 0.36 15.35 21.91
CA THR A 83 1.05 16.16 22.91
C THR A 83 0.39 15.92 24.26
N GLU A 84 1.18 15.47 25.25
CA GLU A 84 0.70 15.15 26.61
C GLU A 84 -0.49 14.18 26.62
N GLY A 85 -0.44 13.15 25.75
CA GLY A 85 -1.50 12.13 25.64
C GLY A 85 -2.79 12.61 24.99
N ARG A 86 -2.80 13.81 24.40
CA ARG A 86 -3.93 14.36 23.63
C ARG A 86 -3.57 14.49 22.17
N TRP A 87 -4.55 14.24 21.30
CA TRP A 87 -4.39 14.48 19.87
C TRP A 87 -3.97 15.93 19.59
N ASP A 88 -2.90 16.08 18.82
CA ASP A 88 -2.34 17.37 18.42
C ASP A 88 -2.52 17.52 16.91
N PRO A 89 -3.48 18.34 16.47
CA PRO A 89 -3.77 18.53 15.05
C PRO A 89 -2.59 19.12 14.27
N GLY A 90 -1.69 19.87 14.91
CA GLY A 90 -0.50 20.41 14.27
C GLY A 90 0.53 19.34 13.96
N LYS A 91 0.78 18.42 14.91
CA LYS A 91 1.65 17.28 14.72
C LYS A 91 1.10 16.32 13.66
N ASP A 92 -0.20 16.00 13.76
CA ASP A 92 -0.86 15.12 12.80
C ASP A 92 -0.80 15.71 11.39
N PHE A 93 -1.12 16.98 11.23
CA PHE A 93 -0.99 17.68 9.95
C PHE A 93 0.44 17.63 9.41
N ALA A 94 1.45 17.88 10.25
CA ALA A 94 2.85 17.79 9.85
C ALA A 94 3.21 16.35 9.43
N MET A 95 2.76 15.34 10.18
CA MET A 95 3.02 13.94 9.86
C MET A 95 2.44 13.53 8.50
N VAL A 96 1.24 13.99 8.16
CA VAL A 96 0.56 13.58 6.91
C VAL A 96 0.90 14.45 5.71
N THR A 97 1.45 15.64 5.89
CA THR A 97 1.72 16.59 4.79
C THR A 97 3.19 16.84 4.53
N ALA A 98 4.05 16.78 5.55
CA ALA A 98 5.47 17.04 5.39
C ALA A 98 6.20 15.87 4.72
N ARG A 99 7.00 16.18 3.70
CA ARG A 99 7.73 15.16 2.93
C ARG A 99 8.70 14.34 3.79
N GLU A 100 9.39 15.00 4.71
CA GLU A 100 10.41 14.37 5.55
C GLU A 100 9.81 13.52 6.68
N THR A 101 8.60 13.83 7.12
CA THR A 101 7.96 13.17 8.28
C THR A 101 6.71 12.38 7.91
N GLY A 102 6.12 12.67 6.76
CA GLY A 102 4.89 12.03 6.30
C GLY A 102 5.13 10.63 5.74
N PRO A 103 4.67 9.57 6.40
CA PRO A 103 4.89 8.21 5.93
C PRO A 103 4.35 7.98 4.51
N HIS A 104 3.19 8.57 4.16
CA HIS A 104 2.64 8.45 2.82
C HIS A 104 3.49 9.19 1.77
N GLN A 105 4.14 10.31 2.11
CA GLN A 105 5.04 11.00 1.20
C GLN A 105 6.30 10.18 0.89
N LYS A 106 6.76 9.38 1.84
CA LYS A 106 7.87 8.43 1.64
C LYS A 106 7.46 7.26 0.72
N PHE A 107 6.25 6.76 0.86
CA PHE A 107 5.71 5.76 -0.06
C PHE A 107 5.54 6.30 -1.49
N MET A 108 5.34 7.60 -1.66
CA MET A 108 5.33 8.23 -2.97
C MET A 108 6.70 8.16 -3.69
N ALA A 109 7.77 7.69 -3.03
CA ALA A 109 9.00 7.32 -3.70
C ALA A 109 8.78 6.24 -4.77
N ILE A 110 7.82 5.35 -4.58
CA ILE A 110 7.41 4.32 -5.57
C ILE A 110 6.90 5.00 -6.86
N TRP A 111 5.99 5.96 -6.72
CA TRP A 111 5.45 6.76 -7.83
C TRP A 111 6.52 7.62 -8.49
N ARG A 112 7.35 8.30 -7.69
CA ARG A 112 8.37 9.25 -8.15
C ARG A 112 9.65 8.57 -8.68
N ALA A 113 9.83 7.26 -8.44
CA ALA A 113 10.93 6.51 -9.04
C ALA A 113 11.00 6.75 -10.55
N THR A 114 12.19 6.95 -11.09
CA THR A 114 12.35 7.15 -12.54
C THR A 114 12.35 5.83 -13.31
N LYS A 115 12.63 4.73 -12.60
CA LYS A 115 12.56 3.36 -13.13
C LYS A 115 11.15 2.80 -12.93
N PRO A 116 10.66 1.94 -13.84
CA PRO A 116 9.38 1.25 -13.65
C PRO A 116 9.35 0.44 -12.36
N VAL A 117 8.20 0.51 -11.67
CA VAL A 117 7.91 -0.27 -10.48
C VAL A 117 6.73 -1.20 -10.75
N ILE A 118 6.89 -2.49 -10.49
CA ILE A 118 5.84 -3.50 -10.56
C ILE A 118 5.48 -3.92 -9.14
N ALA A 119 4.20 -3.82 -8.76
CA ALA A 119 3.71 -4.42 -7.53
C ALA A 119 3.19 -5.84 -7.81
N GLN A 120 3.73 -6.81 -7.09
CA GLN A 120 3.30 -8.20 -7.05
C GLN A 120 2.42 -8.40 -5.82
N VAL A 121 1.11 -8.44 -6.02
CA VAL A 121 0.11 -8.45 -4.95
C VAL A 121 -0.48 -9.83 -4.76
N HIS A 122 -0.50 -10.33 -3.53
CA HIS A 122 -1.19 -11.56 -3.16
C HIS A 122 -1.80 -11.43 -1.77
N GLY A 123 -2.74 -12.29 -1.46
CA GLY A 123 -3.37 -12.32 -0.14
C GLY A 123 -4.04 -11.00 0.21
N TRP A 124 -3.81 -10.53 1.43
CA TRP A 124 -4.38 -9.27 1.90
C TRP A 124 -3.57 -8.07 1.39
N CYS A 125 -4.26 -7.12 0.76
CA CYS A 125 -3.73 -5.83 0.31
C CYS A 125 -4.74 -4.74 0.71
N VAL A 126 -4.72 -4.32 1.97
CA VAL A 126 -5.83 -3.60 2.60
C VAL A 126 -5.38 -2.27 3.20
N GLY A 127 -6.28 -1.28 3.19
CA GLY A 127 -6.01 0.05 3.72
C GLY A 127 -4.81 0.70 3.05
N ALA A 128 -3.87 1.24 3.84
CA ALA A 128 -2.65 1.82 3.34
C ALA A 128 -1.81 0.85 2.49
N GLY A 129 -1.89 -0.47 2.75
CA GLY A 129 -1.21 -1.47 1.92
C GLY A 129 -1.67 -1.42 0.45
N SER A 130 -2.98 -1.24 0.21
CA SER A 130 -3.49 -1.07 -1.15
C SER A 130 -3.16 0.31 -1.74
N ASP A 131 -3.21 1.37 -0.92
CA ASP A 131 -2.80 2.71 -1.35
C ASP A 131 -1.36 2.70 -1.89
N TYR A 132 -0.46 1.98 -1.23
CA TYR A 132 0.96 1.93 -1.62
C TYR A 132 1.22 0.99 -2.79
N ALA A 133 0.53 -0.16 -2.84
CA ALA A 133 0.60 -1.04 -4.00
C ALA A 133 0.24 -0.29 -5.30
N LEU A 134 -0.79 0.56 -5.22
CA LEU A 134 -1.27 1.35 -6.36
C LEU A 134 -0.36 2.53 -6.74
N CYS A 135 0.66 2.85 -5.93
CA CYS A 135 1.73 3.79 -6.35
C CYS A 135 2.68 3.19 -7.40
N ALA A 136 2.69 1.87 -7.56
CA ALA A 136 3.47 1.21 -8.62
C ALA A 136 2.88 1.52 -10.02
N ASP A 137 3.72 1.44 -11.03
CA ASP A 137 3.31 1.68 -12.43
C ASP A 137 2.43 0.55 -12.94
N ILE A 138 2.82 -0.69 -12.61
CA ILE A 138 2.13 -1.92 -13.00
C ILE A 138 1.80 -2.70 -11.73
N VAL A 139 0.57 -3.17 -11.62
CA VAL A 139 0.11 -3.98 -10.49
C VAL A 139 -0.45 -5.29 -11.01
N ILE A 140 0.17 -6.41 -10.61
CA ILE A 140 -0.28 -7.76 -10.94
C ILE A 140 -0.68 -8.44 -9.63
N ALA A 141 -1.86 -9.03 -9.59
CA ALA A 141 -2.36 -9.68 -8.38
C ALA A 141 -2.64 -11.17 -8.58
N SER A 142 -2.65 -11.94 -7.48
CA SER A 142 -3.28 -13.26 -7.49
C SER A 142 -4.80 -13.09 -7.61
N ASN A 143 -5.47 -14.05 -8.25
CA ASN A 143 -6.92 -14.02 -8.48
C ASN A 143 -7.72 -13.82 -7.18
N ASP A 144 -7.26 -14.44 -6.11
CA ASP A 144 -7.86 -14.44 -4.78
C ASP A 144 -7.37 -13.33 -3.85
N ALA A 145 -6.47 -12.46 -4.30
CA ALA A 145 -6.04 -11.32 -3.51
C ALA A 145 -7.27 -10.47 -3.10
N VAL A 146 -7.27 -9.96 -1.88
CA VAL A 146 -8.33 -9.06 -1.39
C VAL A 146 -7.75 -7.66 -1.29
N ILE A 147 -8.25 -6.77 -2.14
CA ILE A 147 -7.78 -5.40 -2.29
C ILE A 147 -8.88 -4.44 -1.85
N GLY A 148 -8.62 -3.59 -0.85
CA GLY A 148 -9.68 -2.71 -0.35
C GLY A 148 -9.24 -1.68 0.66
N THR A 149 -10.12 -0.70 0.86
CA THR A 149 -9.92 0.41 1.80
C THR A 149 -11.20 0.63 2.62
N PRO A 150 -11.34 0.00 3.81
CA PRO A 150 -12.54 0.16 4.64
C PRO A 150 -12.60 1.51 5.38
N TYR A 151 -12.10 2.59 4.78
CA TYR A 151 -11.95 3.89 5.41
C TYR A 151 -13.30 4.50 5.86
N SER A 152 -14.36 4.36 5.06
CA SER A 152 -15.70 4.87 5.40
C SER A 152 -16.34 4.22 6.63
N ARG A 153 -15.79 3.11 7.12
CA ARG A 153 -16.34 2.34 8.24
C ARG A 153 -15.70 2.66 9.59
N MET A 154 -14.71 3.50 9.61
CA MET A 154 -13.96 3.83 10.81
C MET A 154 -13.45 5.27 10.73
N TRP A 155 -12.28 5.44 10.19
CA TRP A 155 -11.70 6.69 9.72
C TRP A 155 -10.71 6.36 8.59
N GLY A 156 -10.26 7.38 7.90
CA GLY A 156 -9.24 7.27 6.87
C GLY A 156 -9.63 8.06 5.63
N ALA A 157 -8.63 8.31 4.82
CA ALA A 157 -8.79 8.89 3.51
C ALA A 157 -7.72 8.34 2.57
N TYR A 158 -7.88 8.58 1.27
CA TYR A 158 -6.92 8.15 0.25
C TYR A 158 -5.70 9.07 0.26
N LEU A 159 -4.70 8.71 1.06
CA LEU A 159 -3.52 9.55 1.27
C LEU A 159 -2.65 9.69 0.03
N THR A 160 -2.55 8.64 -0.80
CA THR A 160 -1.80 8.68 -2.06
C THR A 160 -2.64 9.16 -3.24
N GLY A 161 -3.95 9.12 -3.14
CA GLY A 161 -4.89 9.43 -4.22
C GLY A 161 -5.01 8.37 -5.30
N MET A 162 -4.21 7.30 -5.29
CA MET A 162 -4.14 6.35 -6.41
C MET A 162 -5.45 5.63 -6.71
N TRP A 163 -6.24 5.28 -5.70
CA TRP A 163 -7.58 4.74 -5.90
C TRP A 163 -8.48 5.69 -6.72
N LEU A 164 -8.37 6.99 -6.47
CA LEU A 164 -9.23 8.01 -7.08
C LEU A 164 -8.89 8.21 -8.55
N TYR A 165 -7.63 8.06 -8.92
CA TYR A 165 -7.15 8.34 -10.27
C TYR A 165 -7.13 7.10 -11.19
N ARG A 166 -7.23 5.88 -10.62
CA ARG A 166 -7.27 4.63 -11.40
C ARG A 166 -8.68 4.18 -11.75
N LEU A 167 -9.71 4.64 -11.05
CA LEU A 167 -11.09 4.21 -11.26
C LEU A 167 -11.95 5.30 -11.90
N SER A 168 -13.01 4.89 -12.58
CA SER A 168 -14.08 5.81 -12.99
C SER A 168 -14.78 6.40 -11.77
N LEU A 169 -15.37 7.59 -11.93
CA LEU A 169 -16.07 8.29 -10.84
C LEU A 169 -17.11 7.43 -10.12
N ALA A 170 -17.88 6.62 -10.87
CA ALA A 170 -18.90 5.77 -10.28
C ALA A 170 -18.28 4.67 -9.41
N LYS A 171 -17.22 4.02 -9.90
CA LYS A 171 -16.54 2.93 -9.21
C LYS A 171 -15.78 3.42 -7.98
N VAL A 172 -15.06 4.55 -8.08
CA VAL A 172 -14.36 5.09 -6.92
C VAL A 172 -15.33 5.49 -5.82
N LYS A 173 -16.44 6.15 -6.15
CA LYS A 173 -17.48 6.49 -5.15
C LYS A 173 -18.10 5.25 -4.53
N TRP A 174 -18.35 4.21 -5.30
CA TRP A 174 -18.87 2.94 -4.77
C TRP A 174 -17.94 2.36 -3.72
N HIS A 175 -16.65 2.18 -4.03
CA HIS A 175 -15.70 1.58 -3.10
C HIS A 175 -15.36 2.50 -1.93
N SER A 176 -15.19 3.81 -2.17
CA SER A 176 -14.87 4.75 -1.09
C SER A 176 -16.00 4.94 -0.09
N LEU A 177 -17.26 4.90 -0.53
CA LEU A 177 -18.41 5.10 0.37
C LEU A 177 -18.87 3.82 1.06
N THR A 178 -18.73 2.66 0.40
CA THR A 178 -19.13 1.36 0.98
C THR A 178 -18.01 0.67 1.75
N GLY A 179 -16.76 0.99 1.45
CA GLY A 179 -15.58 0.30 1.98
C GLY A 179 -15.44 -1.14 1.48
N ARG A 180 -16.21 -1.57 0.48
CA ARG A 180 -16.19 -2.96 -0.02
C ARG A 180 -14.88 -3.28 -0.73
N PRO A 181 -14.26 -4.44 -0.42
CA PRO A 181 -13.07 -4.90 -1.13
C PRO A 181 -13.41 -5.44 -2.52
N LEU A 182 -12.36 -5.68 -3.28
CA LEU A 182 -12.35 -6.38 -4.56
C LEU A 182 -11.47 -7.61 -4.45
N THR A 183 -11.84 -8.70 -5.13
CA THR A 183 -10.88 -9.77 -5.42
C THR A 183 -9.87 -9.29 -6.48
N GLY A 184 -8.73 -9.98 -6.64
CA GLY A 184 -7.77 -9.66 -7.70
C GLY A 184 -8.43 -9.65 -9.08
N VAL A 185 -9.29 -10.65 -9.37
CA VAL A 185 -10.06 -10.70 -10.63
C VAL A 185 -10.93 -9.47 -10.79
N GLN A 186 -11.72 -9.13 -9.78
CA GLN A 186 -12.59 -7.95 -9.82
C GLN A 186 -11.81 -6.65 -9.96
N ALA A 187 -10.65 -6.55 -9.31
CA ALA A 187 -9.80 -5.37 -9.39
C ALA A 187 -9.22 -5.18 -10.82
N ALA A 188 -8.90 -6.27 -11.52
CA ALA A 188 -8.51 -6.22 -12.92
C ALA A 188 -9.68 -5.86 -13.84
N GLU A 189 -10.86 -6.45 -13.62
CA GLU A 189 -12.07 -6.15 -14.41
C GLU A 189 -12.51 -4.69 -14.32
N VAL A 190 -12.29 -4.05 -13.18
CA VAL A 190 -12.61 -2.63 -13.00
C VAL A 190 -11.46 -1.69 -13.38
N GLU A 191 -10.33 -2.24 -13.83
CA GLU A 191 -9.12 -1.51 -14.24
C GLU A 191 -8.41 -0.79 -13.08
N LEU A 192 -8.63 -1.23 -11.83
CA LEU A 192 -7.87 -0.74 -10.68
C LEU A 192 -6.42 -1.22 -10.73
N ILE A 193 -6.22 -2.47 -11.21
CA ILE A 193 -4.92 -3.09 -11.45
C ILE A 193 -4.81 -3.56 -12.90
N ASN A 194 -3.60 -3.92 -13.34
CA ASN A 194 -3.35 -4.28 -14.73
C ASN A 194 -3.79 -5.70 -15.08
N GLU A 195 -3.56 -6.68 -14.18
CA GLU A 195 -3.83 -8.09 -14.46
C GLU A 195 -4.01 -8.88 -13.16
N ALA A 196 -4.85 -9.92 -13.20
CA ALA A 196 -4.93 -10.93 -12.16
C ALA A 196 -4.65 -12.30 -12.76
N VAL A 197 -3.88 -13.13 -12.04
CA VAL A 197 -3.49 -14.47 -12.46
C VAL A 197 -3.63 -15.46 -11.31
N PRO A 198 -3.71 -16.78 -11.58
CA PRO A 198 -3.59 -17.77 -10.50
C PRO A 198 -2.30 -17.55 -9.69
N PHE A 199 -2.35 -17.79 -8.37
CA PHE A 199 -1.21 -17.51 -7.47
C PHE A 199 0.08 -18.22 -7.94
N GLU A 200 -0.04 -19.45 -8.42
CA GLU A 200 1.10 -20.26 -8.92
C GLU A 200 1.79 -19.65 -10.15
N ARG A 201 1.07 -18.76 -10.85
CA ARG A 201 1.59 -18.05 -12.02
C ARG A 201 2.11 -16.64 -11.71
N LEU A 202 1.80 -16.12 -10.52
CA LEU A 202 2.02 -14.71 -10.18
C LEU A 202 3.51 -14.31 -10.28
N GLU A 203 4.40 -15.06 -9.66
CA GLU A 203 5.84 -14.76 -9.68
C GLU A 203 6.41 -14.85 -11.10
N ALA A 204 6.06 -15.90 -11.84
CA ALA A 204 6.49 -16.07 -13.23
C ALA A 204 5.99 -14.93 -14.12
N ARG A 205 4.71 -14.52 -13.95
CA ARG A 205 4.13 -13.43 -14.74
C ARG A 205 4.80 -12.08 -14.48
N VAL A 206 5.09 -11.76 -13.22
CA VAL A 206 5.84 -10.56 -12.85
C VAL A 206 7.26 -10.59 -13.43
N ALA A 207 7.93 -11.74 -13.37
CA ALA A 207 9.27 -11.91 -13.96
C ALA A 207 9.26 -11.73 -15.49
N GLU A 208 8.24 -12.25 -16.19
CA GLU A 208 8.05 -12.04 -17.64
C GLU A 208 7.97 -10.55 -17.97
N ILE A 209 7.09 -9.80 -17.28
CA ILE A 209 6.92 -8.34 -17.50
C ILE A 209 8.21 -7.59 -17.17
N ALA A 210 8.86 -7.91 -16.06
CA ALA A 210 10.13 -7.29 -15.69
C ALA A 210 11.22 -7.53 -16.74
N ALA A 211 11.30 -8.75 -17.30
CA ALA A 211 12.23 -9.09 -18.38
C ALA A 211 11.92 -8.35 -19.68
N GLU A 212 10.65 -8.14 -20.02
CA GLU A 212 10.22 -7.34 -21.17
C GLU A 212 10.67 -5.88 -21.01
N LEU A 213 10.37 -5.26 -19.87
CA LEU A 213 10.77 -3.88 -19.55
C LEU A 213 12.30 -3.72 -19.56
N ALA A 214 13.04 -4.71 -19.05
CA ALA A 214 14.50 -4.66 -19.00
C ALA A 214 15.16 -4.63 -20.41
N ARG A 215 14.48 -5.07 -21.46
CA ARG A 215 14.95 -4.98 -22.85
C ARG A 215 14.80 -3.57 -23.43
N ILE A 216 13.92 -2.76 -22.89
CA ILE A 216 13.67 -1.39 -23.35
C ILE A 216 14.80 -0.48 -22.87
N PRO A 217 15.28 0.49 -23.68
CA PRO A 217 16.24 1.48 -23.21
C PRO A 217 15.69 2.26 -22.02
N LEU A 218 16.48 2.35 -20.94
CA LEU A 218 16.05 3.00 -19.69
C LEU A 218 15.60 4.46 -19.88
N SER A 219 16.23 5.18 -20.80
CA SER A 219 15.86 6.55 -21.16
C SER A 219 14.42 6.64 -21.69
N GLN A 220 13.99 5.65 -22.47
CA GLN A 220 12.61 5.60 -22.99
C GLN A 220 11.60 5.27 -21.89
N LEU A 221 11.91 4.30 -21.00
CA LEU A 221 11.07 3.98 -19.86
C LEU A 221 10.86 5.21 -18.97
N ARG A 222 11.95 5.92 -18.66
CA ARG A 222 11.91 7.17 -17.89
C ARG A 222 11.06 8.24 -18.53
N ALA A 223 11.24 8.47 -19.84
CA ALA A 223 10.47 9.48 -20.56
C ALA A 223 8.97 9.17 -20.58
N GLN A 224 8.59 7.91 -20.83
CA GLN A 224 7.18 7.49 -20.83
C GLN A 224 6.55 7.59 -19.43
N LYS A 225 7.24 7.11 -18.40
CA LYS A 225 6.76 7.24 -17.02
C LYS A 225 6.59 8.70 -16.62
N LEU A 226 7.57 9.54 -16.90
CA LEU A 226 7.54 10.96 -16.53
C LEU A 226 6.34 11.67 -17.14
N ILE A 227 6.06 11.48 -18.43
CA ILE A 227 4.94 12.17 -19.10
C ILE A 227 3.59 11.71 -18.56
N VAL A 228 3.43 10.41 -18.25
CA VAL A 228 2.22 9.88 -17.64
C VAL A 228 2.05 10.45 -16.22
N ASN A 229 3.08 10.40 -15.39
CA ASN A 229 3.02 10.93 -14.04
C ASN A 229 2.70 12.44 -14.04
N GLN A 230 3.31 13.20 -14.95
CA GLN A 230 3.04 14.64 -15.07
C GLN A 230 1.59 14.94 -15.42
N ALA A 231 0.94 14.09 -16.24
CA ALA A 231 -0.48 14.25 -16.54
C ALA A 231 -1.34 14.12 -15.27
N TYR A 232 -1.05 13.16 -14.41
CA TYR A 232 -1.75 12.99 -13.12
C TYR A 232 -1.46 14.12 -12.14
N GLU A 233 -0.22 14.62 -12.09
CA GLU A 233 0.12 15.81 -11.28
C GLU A 233 -0.71 17.03 -11.75
N ASN A 234 -0.84 17.23 -13.05
CA ASN A 234 -1.64 18.31 -13.63
C ASN A 234 -3.15 18.14 -13.37
N MET A 235 -3.64 16.92 -13.14
CA MET A 235 -5.02 16.63 -12.74
C MET A 235 -5.28 16.95 -11.26
N GLY A 236 -4.26 17.40 -10.51
CA GLY A 236 -4.41 17.82 -9.12
C GLY A 236 -4.06 16.75 -8.09
N LEU A 237 -3.20 15.78 -8.43
CA LEU A 237 -2.79 14.70 -7.52
C LEU A 237 -2.29 15.26 -6.18
N ALA A 238 -1.38 16.22 -6.19
CA ALA A 238 -0.81 16.82 -4.98
C ALA A 238 -1.88 17.50 -4.08
N SER A 239 -2.84 18.22 -4.68
CA SER A 239 -3.93 18.86 -3.92
C SER A 239 -4.91 17.83 -3.36
N THR A 240 -5.16 16.74 -4.06
CA THR A 240 -5.98 15.61 -3.58
C THR A 240 -5.31 14.92 -2.39
N GLN A 241 -4.01 14.70 -2.44
CA GLN A 241 -3.23 14.12 -1.34
C GLN A 241 -3.25 15.03 -0.11
N MET A 242 -3.08 16.34 -0.30
CA MET A 242 -3.17 17.31 0.80
C MET A 242 -4.54 17.27 1.47
N LEU A 243 -5.63 17.30 0.69
CA LEU A 243 -6.98 17.19 1.23
C LEU A 243 -7.21 15.86 1.95
N GLY A 244 -6.75 14.75 1.36
CA GLY A 244 -6.80 13.42 1.96
C GLY A 244 -6.10 13.39 3.32
N GLY A 245 -4.89 13.94 3.42
CA GLY A 245 -4.14 14.02 4.67
C GLY A 245 -4.86 14.85 5.75
N ILE A 246 -5.40 16.02 5.38
CA ILE A 246 -6.16 16.86 6.32
C ILE A 246 -7.40 16.12 6.83
N LEU A 247 -8.18 15.52 5.94
CA LEU A 247 -9.41 14.81 6.30
C LEU A 247 -9.11 13.56 7.14
N ASP A 248 -8.06 12.80 6.82
CA ASP A 248 -7.64 11.66 7.60
C ASP A 248 -7.31 12.06 9.04
N GLY A 249 -6.51 13.13 9.22
CA GLY A 249 -6.17 13.64 10.54
C GLY A 249 -7.41 14.09 11.34
N LEU A 250 -8.34 14.82 10.70
CA LEU A 250 -9.57 15.24 11.36
C LEU A 250 -10.44 14.06 11.81
N MET A 251 -10.55 13.02 10.98
CA MET A 251 -11.39 11.86 11.28
C MET A 251 -10.83 10.96 12.38
N ARG A 252 -9.53 11.00 12.66
CA ARG A 252 -8.92 10.19 13.72
C ARG A 252 -9.44 10.49 15.12
N ASN A 253 -10.01 11.65 15.35
CA ASN A 253 -10.54 12.05 16.65
C ASN A 253 -12.08 11.98 16.74
N THR A 254 -12.72 11.26 15.83
CA THR A 254 -14.16 10.99 15.90
C THR A 254 -14.45 9.89 16.93
N PRO A 255 -15.70 9.84 17.49
CA PRO A 255 -16.07 8.78 18.42
C PRO A 255 -15.82 7.37 17.89
N GLU A 256 -16.09 7.15 16.61
CA GLU A 256 -15.92 5.85 15.94
C GLU A 256 -14.43 5.45 15.84
N ALA A 257 -13.56 6.40 15.50
CA ALA A 257 -12.13 6.21 15.46
C ALA A 257 -11.57 5.88 16.85
N LEU A 258 -11.98 6.63 17.86
CA LEU A 258 -11.55 6.43 19.25
C LEU A 258 -12.05 5.08 19.79
N ASP A 259 -13.26 4.65 19.47
CA ASP A 259 -13.78 3.33 19.86
C ASP A 259 -12.97 2.19 19.19
N PHE A 260 -12.64 2.31 17.92
CA PHE A 260 -11.78 1.35 17.22
C PHE A 260 -10.40 1.24 17.87
N ILE A 261 -9.74 2.38 18.13
CA ILE A 261 -8.42 2.43 18.77
C ILE A 261 -8.48 1.79 20.15
N LYS A 262 -9.48 2.13 20.96
CA LYS A 262 -9.70 1.56 22.27
C LYS A 262 -9.89 0.05 22.22
N THR A 263 -10.77 -0.43 21.33
CA THR A 263 -11.01 -1.86 21.14
C THR A 263 -9.72 -2.57 20.71
N ALA A 264 -8.98 -2.01 19.75
CA ALA A 264 -7.71 -2.58 19.30
C ALA A 264 -6.68 -2.68 20.45
N ALA A 265 -6.64 -1.70 21.35
CA ALA A 265 -5.74 -1.67 22.50
C ALA A 265 -6.14 -2.64 23.63
N THR A 266 -7.45 -2.83 23.87
CA THR A 266 -7.95 -3.60 25.04
C THR A 266 -8.36 -5.03 24.70
N GLU A 267 -8.89 -5.27 23.50
CA GLU A 267 -9.42 -6.56 23.05
C GLU A 267 -8.61 -7.15 21.87
N GLY A 268 -7.68 -6.38 21.34
CA GLY A 268 -6.83 -6.73 20.18
C GLY A 268 -7.39 -6.29 18.84
N VAL A 269 -6.49 -6.14 17.87
CA VAL A 269 -6.80 -5.65 16.51
C VAL A 269 -7.85 -6.51 15.82
N ARG A 270 -7.81 -7.84 16.03
CA ARG A 270 -8.77 -8.76 15.44
C ARG A 270 -10.21 -8.43 15.87
N ALA A 271 -10.44 -8.19 17.16
CA ALA A 271 -11.76 -7.83 17.70
C ALA A 271 -12.26 -6.50 17.12
N ALA A 272 -11.37 -5.49 17.01
CA ALA A 272 -11.72 -4.21 16.41
C ALA A 272 -12.12 -4.35 14.92
N VAL A 273 -11.37 -5.14 14.15
CA VAL A 273 -11.67 -5.42 12.74
C VAL A 273 -12.97 -6.21 12.59
N GLU A 274 -13.20 -7.23 13.42
CA GLU A 274 -14.45 -8.01 13.41
C GLU A 274 -15.67 -7.12 13.72
N ARG A 275 -15.54 -6.20 14.68
CA ARG A 275 -16.61 -5.23 15.01
C ARG A 275 -16.88 -4.27 13.86
N ARG A 276 -15.85 -3.81 13.16
CA ARG A 276 -15.96 -2.91 12.01
C ARG A 276 -16.60 -3.59 10.80
N ASP A 277 -16.10 -4.77 10.42
CA ASP A 277 -16.44 -5.43 9.15
C ASP A 277 -17.57 -6.45 9.29
N GLY A 278 -17.84 -6.98 10.51
CA GLY A 278 -18.87 -7.96 10.78
C GLY A 278 -20.25 -7.62 10.22
N PRO A 279 -20.76 -6.38 10.39
CA PRO A 279 -22.05 -5.98 9.84
C PRO A 279 -22.15 -6.06 8.31
N PHE A 280 -21.03 -6.07 7.61
CA PHE A 280 -20.97 -6.07 6.14
C PHE A 280 -20.70 -7.46 5.56
N GLY A 281 -20.18 -8.40 6.36
CA GLY A 281 -19.90 -9.78 5.94
C GLY A 281 -18.83 -9.88 4.85
N ASP A 282 -17.85 -8.99 4.85
CA ASP A 282 -16.74 -8.96 3.89
C ASP A 282 -15.37 -8.96 4.60
N TYR A 283 -14.27 -8.80 3.85
CA TYR A 283 -12.91 -8.98 4.36
C TYR A 283 -12.75 -10.32 5.12
N SER A 284 -12.24 -10.31 6.35
CA SER A 284 -12.08 -11.51 7.17
C SER A 284 -13.41 -12.14 7.62
N GLN A 285 -14.54 -11.46 7.44
CA GLN A 285 -15.90 -11.97 7.70
C GLN A 285 -16.57 -12.50 6.42
N ALA A 286 -15.94 -12.39 5.26
CA ALA A 286 -16.44 -12.96 4.02
C ALA A 286 -16.52 -14.49 4.08
N PRO A 287 -17.36 -15.14 3.26
CA PRO A 287 -17.28 -16.57 3.02
C PRO A 287 -15.86 -17.02 2.62
N PRO A 288 -15.44 -18.24 2.98
CA PRO A 288 -14.07 -18.71 2.72
C PRO A 288 -13.60 -18.54 1.27
N GLU A 289 -14.49 -18.76 0.31
CA GLU A 289 -14.22 -18.64 -1.13
C GLU A 289 -13.97 -17.21 -1.62
N LEU A 290 -14.27 -16.21 -0.80
CA LEU A 290 -14.00 -14.80 -1.05
C LEU A 290 -12.86 -14.25 -0.19
N ARG A 291 -12.12 -15.13 0.48
CA ARG A 291 -10.89 -14.78 1.24
C ARG A 291 -9.67 -15.28 0.48
N PRO A 292 -8.50 -14.66 0.73
CA PRO A 292 -7.26 -15.20 0.20
C PRO A 292 -7.01 -16.61 0.73
N ASP A 293 -6.52 -17.51 -0.12
CA ASP A 293 -6.11 -18.85 0.30
C ASP A 293 -4.91 -18.73 1.28
N PRO A 294 -5.02 -19.25 2.51
CA PRO A 294 -3.95 -19.15 3.49
C PRO A 294 -2.69 -19.94 3.13
N SER A 295 -2.78 -20.87 2.17
CA SER A 295 -1.64 -21.62 1.65
C SER A 295 -0.82 -20.84 0.62
N HIS A 296 -1.35 -19.74 0.09
CA HIS A 296 -0.65 -18.86 -0.84
C HIS A 296 0.37 -18.02 -0.09
N VAL A 297 1.59 -18.51 -0.02
CA VAL A 297 2.70 -17.94 0.76
C VAL A 297 3.90 -17.65 -0.15
N ILE A 298 4.40 -16.42 -0.11
CA ILE A 298 5.67 -16.05 -0.75
C ILE A 298 6.81 -16.17 0.26
N THR A 299 7.80 -16.97 -0.07
CA THR A 299 9.01 -17.09 0.75
C THR A 299 9.84 -15.80 0.68
N PRO A 300 10.40 -15.35 1.81
CA PRO A 300 11.26 -14.17 1.88
C PRO A 300 12.45 -14.20 0.93
#